data_b8ff75adeb8bc7ae07ca88eebc20c7d4
#
_entry.id   b8ff75adeb8bc7ae07ca88eebc20c7d4
#
_cell.length_a   1.000
_cell.length_b   1.000
_cell.length_c   1.000
_cell.angle_alpha   90.00
_cell.angle_beta   90.00
_cell.angle_gamma   90.00
#
_symmetry.space_group_name_H-M   'P 1'
#
loop_
_entity.id
_entity.type
_entity.pdbx_description
1 polymer ?
#
loop_
_entity_poly.entity_id
_entity_poly.type
_entity_poly.pdbx_seq_one_letter_code
_entity_poly.pdbx_strand_id
1 'polypeptide(L)'
;MGINTVVLIRAGLGKWIASPFQCLLGKEDVYYPPVDLVEMFLTLADKYDMAFYFGMYDSGKYWQEGLFQKEIDLNMALIDEVWKKYGHHKSFQGWYLSQEISRRTKNMSKIYAEVGKHAKSVSGNLTTLVSPYIHGVKTDQVMAGDKALSVKEHEEEWDEILDNVKGAVDIMAFQDGQVDYNELYDYLVINKKLADKYNMKCWTNIESFDRDMPIRFLPIKWEKLLLKLDAARRAGMEKA
;
A
#
# COMPACT_ATOMS: atom_id res chain seq x y z
N MET A 1 -20.54 3.20 11.46
CA MET A 1 -19.28 3.82 11.01
C MET A 1 -19.17 3.53 9.53
N GLY A 2 -19.12 4.24 8.55
CA GLY A 2 -19.17 3.93 7.10
C GLY A 2 -17.95 3.15 6.53
N ILE A 3 -17.27 2.35 7.35
CA ILE A 3 -16.14 1.50 6.92
C ILE A 3 -16.68 0.35 6.10
N ASN A 4 -16.26 0.24 4.84
CA ASN A 4 -16.70 -0.78 3.90
C ASN A 4 -15.53 -1.50 3.21
N THR A 5 -14.29 -1.18 3.57
CA THR A 5 -13.09 -1.73 2.95
C THR A 5 -12.05 -2.04 4.02
N VAL A 6 -11.43 -3.19 3.92
CA VAL A 6 -10.29 -3.61 4.75
C VAL A 6 -9.10 -3.83 3.85
N VAL A 7 -7.96 -3.30 4.22
CA VAL A 7 -6.68 -3.56 3.56
C VAL A 7 -5.78 -4.28 4.56
N LEU A 8 -5.44 -5.52 4.27
CA LEU A 8 -4.37 -6.22 4.96
C LEU A 8 -3.04 -5.68 4.40
N ILE A 9 -2.36 -4.82 5.13
CA ILE A 9 -1.17 -4.12 4.64
C ILE A 9 -0.07 -5.11 4.25
N ARG A 10 0.14 -6.17 5.03
CA ARG A 10 1.11 -7.24 4.75
C ARG A 10 0.58 -8.58 5.22
N ALA A 11 0.63 -9.59 4.35
CA ALA A 11 0.39 -10.98 4.75
C ALA A 11 1.57 -11.59 5.50
N GLY A 12 2.70 -10.91 5.47
CA GLY A 12 3.88 -11.22 6.28
C GLY A 12 4.93 -10.14 6.20
N LEU A 13 5.74 -10.03 7.26
CA LEU A 13 6.84 -9.10 7.37
C LEU A 13 8.03 -9.81 8.06
N GLY A 14 9.12 -9.96 7.33
CA GLY A 14 10.29 -10.70 7.85
C GLY A 14 9.89 -12.11 8.29
N LYS A 15 9.98 -12.40 9.59
CA LYS A 15 9.65 -13.73 10.15
C LYS A 15 8.17 -13.96 10.43
N TRP A 16 7.36 -12.91 10.51
CA TRP A 16 5.94 -13.06 10.77
C TRP A 16 5.15 -13.28 9.48
N ILE A 17 4.19 -14.22 9.51
CA ILE A 17 3.22 -14.46 8.44
C ILE A 17 1.81 -14.65 9.01
N ALA A 18 0.79 -14.18 8.28
CA ALA A 18 -0.60 -14.19 8.72
C ALA A 18 -1.30 -15.54 8.54
N SER A 19 -0.76 -16.42 7.72
CA SER A 19 -1.29 -17.76 7.43
C SER A 19 -0.14 -18.71 7.11
N PRO A 20 -0.31 -20.03 7.24
CA PRO A 20 0.74 -21.00 6.96
C PRO A 20 0.97 -21.18 5.45
N PHE A 21 1.53 -20.14 4.81
CA PHE A 21 1.87 -20.13 3.38
C PHE A 21 3.00 -21.10 3.09
N GLN A 22 2.71 -22.15 2.31
CA GLN A 22 3.68 -23.20 1.99
C GLN A 22 4.82 -22.66 1.10
N CYS A 23 4.55 -21.66 0.28
CA CYS A 23 5.58 -21.01 -0.53
C CYS A 23 6.64 -20.26 0.29
N LEU A 24 6.35 -19.90 1.53
CA LEU A 24 7.29 -19.24 2.47
C LEU A 24 7.86 -20.21 3.49
N LEU A 25 7.06 -21.16 4.02
CA LEU A 25 7.50 -22.17 4.96
C LEU A 25 8.56 -23.08 4.34
N GLY A 26 9.70 -23.22 5.02
CA GLY A 26 10.83 -24.01 4.53
C GLY A 26 11.72 -23.34 3.48
N LYS A 27 11.35 -22.17 2.97
CA LYS A 27 12.16 -21.35 2.06
C LYS A 27 12.70 -20.09 2.73
N GLU A 28 11.88 -19.49 3.58
CA GLU A 28 12.24 -18.32 4.37
C GLU A 28 12.21 -18.69 5.86
N ASP A 29 12.97 -17.93 6.68
CA ASP A 29 13.01 -18.10 8.14
C ASP A 29 11.78 -17.41 8.76
N VAL A 30 10.62 -18.04 8.57
CA VAL A 30 9.32 -17.52 9.05
C VAL A 30 8.76 -18.41 10.16
N TYR A 31 8.02 -17.77 11.10
CA TYR A 31 7.36 -18.49 12.18
C TYR A 31 6.06 -19.12 11.67
N TYR A 32 5.81 -20.37 12.06
CA TYR A 32 4.54 -21.03 11.76
C TYR A 32 3.41 -20.33 12.55
N PRO A 33 2.40 -19.78 11.88
CA PRO A 33 1.31 -19.10 12.57
C PRO A 33 0.37 -20.13 13.22
N PRO A 34 -0.08 -19.89 14.48
CA PRO A 34 -0.99 -20.82 15.17
C PRO A 34 -2.42 -20.77 14.62
N VAL A 35 -2.76 -19.74 13.88
CA VAL A 35 -4.10 -19.49 13.33
C VAL A 35 -3.96 -18.96 11.91
N ASP A 36 -4.89 -19.33 11.03
CA ASP A 36 -5.05 -18.73 9.71
C ASP A 36 -5.84 -17.43 9.82
N LEU A 37 -5.11 -16.31 10.00
CA LEU A 37 -5.72 -14.99 10.12
C LEU A 37 -6.37 -14.52 8.82
N VAL A 38 -5.85 -14.97 7.66
CA VAL A 38 -6.41 -14.56 6.35
C VAL A 38 -7.80 -15.14 6.18
N GLU A 39 -7.98 -16.45 6.45
CA GLU A 39 -9.30 -17.09 6.42
C GLU A 39 -10.28 -16.42 7.38
N MET A 40 -9.81 -16.09 8.60
CA MET A 40 -10.64 -15.41 9.59
C MET A 40 -11.09 -14.03 9.10
N PHE A 41 -10.19 -13.22 8.55
CA PHE A 41 -10.52 -11.88 8.05
C PHE A 41 -11.47 -11.93 6.86
N LEU A 42 -11.24 -12.83 5.91
CA LEU A 42 -12.10 -12.98 4.75
C LEU A 42 -13.50 -13.49 5.12
N THR A 43 -13.59 -14.44 6.03
CA THR A 43 -14.89 -14.91 6.58
C THR A 43 -15.67 -13.76 7.22
N LEU A 44 -14.99 -12.91 8.00
CA LEU A 44 -15.62 -11.73 8.60
C LEU A 44 -16.01 -10.68 7.55
N ALA A 45 -15.15 -10.43 6.58
CA ALA A 45 -15.42 -9.50 5.49
C ALA A 45 -16.62 -9.96 4.63
N ASP A 46 -16.72 -11.27 4.33
CA ASP A 46 -17.88 -11.85 3.66
C ASP A 46 -19.18 -11.66 4.46
N LYS A 47 -19.11 -11.89 5.78
CA LYS A 47 -20.25 -11.73 6.69
C LYS A 47 -20.77 -10.30 6.75
N TYR A 48 -19.88 -9.33 6.71
CA TYR A 48 -20.22 -7.90 6.86
C TYR A 48 -20.26 -7.14 5.52
N ASP A 49 -20.19 -7.85 4.41
CA ASP A 49 -20.21 -7.29 3.05
C ASP A 49 -19.16 -6.18 2.84
N MET A 50 -17.92 -6.47 3.25
CA MET A 50 -16.79 -5.56 3.16
C MET A 50 -15.87 -5.97 2.00
N ALA A 51 -15.32 -5.00 1.29
CA ALA A 51 -14.24 -5.26 0.34
C ALA A 51 -12.94 -5.56 1.10
N PHE A 52 -12.21 -6.59 0.68
CA PHE A 52 -10.93 -6.97 1.26
C PHE A 52 -9.82 -6.91 0.20
N TYR A 53 -8.74 -6.20 0.51
CA TYR A 53 -7.53 -6.14 -0.30
C TYR A 53 -6.41 -6.90 0.42
N PHE A 54 -5.89 -7.92 -0.24
CA PHE A 54 -4.86 -8.78 0.32
C PHE A 54 -3.47 -8.19 0.10
N GLY A 55 -2.73 -7.93 1.17
CA GLY A 55 -1.35 -7.46 1.13
C GLY A 55 -0.34 -8.59 0.94
N MET A 56 0.74 -8.26 0.26
CA MET A 56 1.83 -9.17 -0.09
C MET A 56 2.73 -9.48 1.12
N TYR A 57 3.72 -10.33 0.89
CA TYR A 57 4.82 -10.55 1.80
C TYR A 57 5.91 -9.50 1.58
N ASP A 58 6.41 -8.92 2.67
CA ASP A 58 7.56 -8.04 2.70
C ASP A 58 8.69 -8.76 3.43
N SER A 59 9.74 -9.13 2.71
CA SER A 59 10.88 -9.82 3.31
C SER A 59 11.63 -8.97 4.34
N GLY A 60 11.46 -7.63 4.29
CA GLY A 60 12.20 -6.68 5.11
C GLY A 60 13.68 -6.54 4.73
N LYS A 61 14.13 -7.23 3.68
CA LYS A 61 15.55 -7.27 3.28
C LYS A 61 15.79 -7.26 1.77
N TYR A 62 15.21 -8.17 1.01
CA TYR A 62 15.61 -8.39 -0.40
C TYR A 62 15.44 -7.15 -1.28
N TRP A 63 14.30 -6.48 -1.21
CA TRP A 63 14.09 -5.27 -2.00
C TRP A 63 14.91 -4.08 -1.50
N GLN A 64 15.21 -4.02 -0.20
CA GLN A 64 16.10 -3.00 0.37
C GLN A 64 17.57 -3.21 -0.02
N GLU A 65 17.97 -4.47 -0.20
CA GLU A 65 19.32 -4.88 -0.63
C GLU A 65 19.49 -4.87 -2.17
N GLY A 66 18.45 -4.51 -2.92
CA GLY A 66 18.48 -4.51 -4.39
C GLY A 66 18.25 -5.88 -5.03
N LEU A 67 17.88 -6.90 -4.25
CA LEU A 67 17.56 -8.26 -4.73
C LEU A 67 16.10 -8.35 -5.18
N PHE A 68 15.67 -7.42 -6.03
CA PHE A 68 14.27 -7.24 -6.43
C PHE A 68 13.65 -8.50 -7.01
N GLN A 69 14.39 -9.27 -7.83
CA GLN A 69 13.86 -10.48 -8.45
C GLN A 69 13.45 -11.51 -7.40
N LYS A 70 14.24 -11.65 -6.33
CA LYS A 70 13.91 -12.58 -5.25
C LYS A 70 12.64 -12.18 -4.50
N GLU A 71 12.43 -10.88 -4.24
CA GLU A 71 11.20 -10.36 -3.65
C GLU A 71 9.99 -10.60 -4.58
N ILE A 72 10.17 -10.40 -5.90
CA ILE A 72 9.15 -10.63 -6.92
C ILE A 72 8.77 -12.11 -6.97
N ASP A 73 9.74 -13.01 -7.08
CA ASP A 73 9.49 -14.46 -7.19
C ASP A 73 8.75 -15.02 -5.98
N LEU A 74 9.11 -14.56 -4.76
CA LEU A 74 8.40 -14.93 -3.53
C LEU A 74 6.94 -14.47 -3.56
N ASN A 75 6.69 -13.23 -3.99
CA ASN A 75 5.34 -12.70 -4.04
C ASN A 75 4.49 -13.30 -5.17
N MET A 76 5.07 -13.64 -6.31
CA MET A 76 4.35 -14.38 -7.35
C MET A 76 3.91 -15.76 -6.84
N ALA A 77 4.78 -16.50 -6.17
CA ALA A 77 4.42 -17.78 -5.57
C ALA A 77 3.36 -17.66 -4.48
N LEU A 78 3.42 -16.56 -3.69
CA LEU A 78 2.40 -16.26 -2.69
C LEU A 78 1.04 -15.98 -3.32
N ILE A 79 0.99 -15.19 -4.40
CA ILE A 79 -0.23 -14.87 -5.13
C ILE A 79 -0.91 -16.13 -5.64
N ASP A 80 -0.15 -17.05 -6.24
CA ASP A 80 -0.67 -18.31 -6.77
C ASP A 80 -1.29 -19.18 -5.66
N GLU A 81 -0.60 -19.29 -4.52
CA GLU A 81 -1.10 -20.05 -3.37
C GLU A 81 -2.35 -19.40 -2.76
N VAL A 82 -2.31 -18.09 -2.55
CA VAL A 82 -3.39 -17.30 -1.95
C VAL A 82 -4.64 -17.34 -2.82
N TRP A 83 -4.50 -17.12 -4.12
CA TRP A 83 -5.65 -17.15 -5.02
C TRP A 83 -6.31 -18.52 -5.05
N LYS A 84 -5.52 -19.56 -5.14
CA LYS A 84 -6.01 -20.95 -5.10
C LYS A 84 -6.76 -21.25 -3.80
N LYS A 85 -6.30 -20.73 -2.67
CA LYS A 85 -6.86 -21.02 -1.35
C LYS A 85 -8.05 -20.13 -1.01
N TYR A 86 -7.96 -18.83 -1.26
CA TYR A 86 -8.90 -17.84 -0.76
C TYR A 86 -9.70 -17.10 -1.85
N GLY A 87 -9.40 -17.31 -3.12
CA GLY A 87 -10.06 -16.60 -4.22
C GLY A 87 -11.57 -16.87 -4.36
N HIS A 88 -12.11 -17.83 -3.58
CA HIS A 88 -13.54 -18.14 -3.54
C HIS A 88 -14.34 -17.18 -2.64
N HIS A 89 -13.70 -16.39 -1.79
CA HIS A 89 -14.37 -15.41 -0.94
C HIS A 89 -14.88 -14.23 -1.76
N LYS A 90 -16.18 -13.91 -1.62
CA LYS A 90 -16.79 -12.78 -2.34
C LYS A 90 -16.21 -11.42 -1.95
N SER A 91 -15.69 -11.31 -0.74
CA SER A 91 -15.03 -10.11 -0.21
C SER A 91 -13.63 -9.88 -0.77
N PHE A 92 -12.99 -10.89 -1.37
CA PHE A 92 -11.66 -10.75 -1.97
C PHE A 92 -11.75 -9.89 -3.24
N GLN A 93 -11.50 -8.57 -3.12
CA GLN A 93 -11.74 -7.59 -4.18
C GLN A 93 -10.47 -7.06 -4.83
N GLY A 94 -9.31 -7.38 -4.28
CA GLY A 94 -8.06 -6.89 -4.86
C GLY A 94 -6.81 -7.24 -4.06
N TRP A 95 -5.70 -6.76 -4.58
CA TRP A 95 -4.38 -7.00 -4.08
C TRP A 95 -3.73 -5.69 -3.62
N TYR A 96 -3.03 -5.73 -2.50
CA TYR A 96 -2.22 -4.61 -2.03
C TYR A 96 -0.74 -4.95 -2.19
N LEU A 97 -0.04 -4.20 -3.04
CA LEU A 97 1.41 -4.36 -3.26
C LEU A 97 2.15 -3.68 -2.12
N SER A 98 2.66 -4.49 -1.20
CA SER A 98 3.02 -4.05 0.16
C SER A 98 4.35 -3.33 0.30
N GLN A 99 5.23 -3.39 -0.70
CA GLN A 99 6.50 -2.68 -0.69
C GLN A 99 6.25 -1.17 -0.82
N GLU A 100 6.70 -0.40 0.14
CA GLU A 100 6.42 1.04 0.21
C GLU A 100 7.46 1.83 -0.61
N ILE A 101 7.35 1.74 -1.93
CA ILE A 101 8.19 2.48 -2.86
C ILE A 101 7.77 3.96 -2.82
N SER A 102 8.68 4.84 -2.50
CA SER A 102 8.39 6.27 -2.33
C SER A 102 9.19 7.19 -3.25
N ARG A 103 10.20 6.66 -3.93
CA ARG A 103 11.10 7.42 -4.79
C ARG A 103 11.41 6.63 -6.08
N ARG A 104 11.76 7.33 -7.18
CA ARG A 104 12.13 6.74 -8.47
C ARG A 104 13.45 5.97 -8.46
N THR A 105 14.16 5.91 -7.35
CA THR A 105 15.49 5.31 -7.26
C THR A 105 15.47 3.79 -7.41
N LYS A 106 16.48 3.23 -8.09
CA LYS A 106 16.89 1.82 -8.05
C LYS A 106 15.93 0.78 -8.65
N ASN A 107 15.17 1.09 -9.68
CA ASN A 107 14.29 0.12 -10.35
C ASN A 107 13.23 -0.56 -9.46
N MET A 108 12.91 0.02 -8.32
CA MET A 108 11.92 -0.56 -7.37
C MET A 108 10.52 -0.63 -7.98
N SER A 109 10.18 0.26 -8.93
CA SER A 109 8.94 0.22 -9.71
C SER A 109 8.75 -1.11 -10.45
N LYS A 110 9.84 -1.85 -10.75
CA LYS A 110 9.79 -3.21 -11.29
C LYS A 110 8.98 -4.16 -10.40
N ILE A 111 9.07 -4.05 -9.07
CA ILE A 111 8.29 -4.88 -8.15
C ILE A 111 6.80 -4.67 -8.40
N TYR A 112 6.34 -3.41 -8.40
CA TYR A 112 4.93 -3.10 -8.68
C TYR A 112 4.50 -3.58 -10.06
N ALA A 113 5.34 -3.35 -11.07
CA ALA A 113 5.01 -3.73 -12.45
C ALA A 113 4.86 -5.24 -12.62
N GLU A 114 5.77 -6.04 -12.10
CA GLU A 114 5.76 -7.50 -12.30
C GLU A 114 4.75 -8.18 -11.37
N VAL A 115 4.78 -7.87 -10.07
CA VAL A 115 3.88 -8.47 -9.09
C VAL A 115 2.42 -8.07 -9.37
N GLY A 116 2.16 -6.81 -9.72
CA GLY A 116 0.83 -6.33 -10.04
C GLY A 116 0.25 -6.99 -11.30
N LYS A 117 1.05 -7.13 -12.37
CA LYS A 117 0.61 -7.85 -13.59
C LYS A 117 0.33 -9.31 -13.29
N HIS A 118 1.17 -9.98 -12.51
CA HIS A 118 0.96 -11.37 -12.13
C HIS A 118 -0.33 -11.53 -11.30
N ALA A 119 -0.54 -10.71 -10.29
CA ALA A 119 -1.74 -10.71 -9.46
C ALA A 119 -3.02 -10.57 -10.30
N LYS A 120 -3.03 -9.64 -11.25
CA LYS A 120 -4.15 -9.43 -12.17
C LYS A 120 -4.37 -10.65 -13.08
N SER A 121 -3.31 -11.23 -13.62
CA SER A 121 -3.40 -12.38 -14.54
C SER A 121 -4.00 -13.62 -13.87
N VAL A 122 -3.63 -13.86 -12.61
CA VAL A 122 -4.09 -15.03 -11.84
C VAL A 122 -5.53 -14.88 -11.37
N SER A 123 -5.94 -13.66 -11.02
CA SER A 123 -7.22 -13.38 -10.35
C SER A 123 -8.33 -12.85 -11.27
N GLY A 124 -8.23 -13.02 -12.57
CA GLY A 124 -9.24 -12.52 -13.50
C GLY A 124 -9.33 -10.99 -13.52
N ASN A 125 -8.19 -10.33 -13.38
CA ASN A 125 -8.03 -8.88 -13.44
C ASN A 125 -8.61 -8.11 -12.22
N LEU A 126 -8.55 -8.72 -11.02
CA LEU A 126 -8.85 -7.98 -9.79
C LEU A 126 -7.92 -6.77 -9.62
N THR A 127 -8.45 -5.74 -8.99
CA THR A 127 -7.73 -4.46 -8.84
C THR A 127 -6.49 -4.59 -7.95
N THR A 128 -5.47 -3.80 -8.26
CA THR A 128 -4.24 -3.68 -7.48
C THR A 128 -4.14 -2.29 -6.86
N LEU A 129 -3.70 -2.23 -5.62
CA LEU A 129 -3.58 -1.03 -4.81
C LEU A 129 -2.16 -0.88 -4.27
N VAL A 130 -1.64 0.35 -4.26
CA VAL A 130 -0.38 0.73 -3.61
C VAL A 130 -0.57 1.93 -2.70
N SER A 131 0.21 2.00 -1.62
CA SER A 131 0.14 3.12 -0.66
C SER A 131 1.53 3.68 -0.37
N PRO A 132 2.11 4.43 -1.30
CA PRO A 132 3.42 5.04 -1.15
C PRO A 132 3.40 6.28 -0.25
N TYR A 133 4.60 6.71 0.20
CA TYR A 133 4.76 7.94 0.97
C TYR A 133 4.74 9.19 0.09
N ILE A 134 4.21 10.27 0.67
CA ILE A 134 4.52 11.63 0.21
C ILE A 134 5.71 12.13 1.01
N HIS A 135 6.78 12.57 0.33
CA HIS A 135 7.96 13.16 0.98
C HIS A 135 7.73 14.66 1.24
N GLY A 136 6.87 14.98 2.21
CA GLY A 136 6.58 16.34 2.66
C GLY A 136 7.62 16.90 3.63
N VAL A 137 7.35 18.04 4.23
CA VAL A 137 8.27 18.79 5.11
C VAL A 137 8.72 18.00 6.34
N LYS A 138 7.97 16.97 6.77
CA LYS A 138 8.28 16.13 7.93
C LYS A 138 9.13 14.89 7.59
N THR A 139 9.57 14.73 6.36
CA THR A 139 10.30 13.53 5.89
C THR A 139 11.57 13.27 6.69
N ASP A 140 12.38 14.28 6.93
CA ASP A 140 13.64 14.18 7.68
C ASP A 140 13.44 13.76 9.16
N GLN A 141 12.26 14.05 9.72
CA GLN A 141 11.91 13.69 11.10
C GLN A 141 11.51 12.20 11.21
N VAL A 142 11.07 11.60 10.12
CA VAL A 142 10.55 10.22 10.07
C VAL A 142 11.55 9.26 9.46
N MET A 143 12.24 9.69 8.41
CA MET A 143 13.21 8.91 7.64
C MET A 143 14.56 9.63 7.66
N ALA A 144 15.43 9.23 8.57
CA ALA A 144 16.76 9.84 8.69
C ALA A 144 17.56 9.74 7.38
N GLY A 145 17.97 10.87 6.84
CA GLY A 145 18.74 10.98 5.60
C GLY A 145 17.91 11.22 4.34
N ASP A 146 16.58 11.10 4.39
CA ASP A 146 15.72 11.48 3.29
C ASP A 146 15.33 12.97 3.37
N LYS A 147 15.11 13.56 2.20
CA LYS A 147 14.75 14.98 2.09
C LYS A 147 13.31 15.13 1.64
N ALA A 148 12.67 16.18 2.14
CA ALA A 148 11.42 16.66 1.59
C ALA A 148 11.57 16.97 0.09
N LEU A 149 10.53 16.73 -0.66
CA LEU A 149 10.38 17.12 -2.05
C LEU A 149 9.41 18.29 -2.12
N SER A 150 9.65 19.24 -2.99
CA SER A 150 8.60 20.18 -3.38
C SER A 150 7.47 19.44 -4.12
N VAL A 151 6.30 20.04 -4.15
CA VAL A 151 5.13 19.50 -4.90
C VAL A 151 5.49 19.22 -6.37
N LYS A 152 6.32 20.08 -6.98
CA LYS A 152 6.78 19.91 -8.34
C LYS A 152 7.73 18.72 -8.51
N GLU A 153 8.71 18.56 -7.62
CA GLU A 153 9.61 17.40 -7.64
C GLU A 153 8.87 16.10 -7.41
N HIS A 154 7.88 16.10 -6.50
CA HIS A 154 6.98 14.97 -6.28
C HIS A 154 6.20 14.62 -7.55
N GLU A 155 5.63 15.62 -8.26
CA GLU A 155 4.94 15.41 -9.53
C GLU A 155 5.86 14.77 -10.58
N GLU A 156 7.06 15.31 -10.76
CA GLU A 156 8.03 14.82 -11.75
C GLU A 156 8.46 13.37 -11.46
N GLU A 157 8.77 13.03 -10.19
CA GLU A 157 9.18 11.67 -9.83
C GLU A 157 8.04 10.66 -9.98
N TRP A 158 6.84 11.02 -9.54
CA TRP A 158 5.69 10.12 -9.59
C TRP A 158 5.13 9.99 -11.01
N ASP A 159 5.27 10.97 -11.86
CA ASP A 159 4.95 10.84 -13.28
C ASP A 159 5.78 9.73 -13.94
N GLU A 160 7.08 9.68 -13.66
CA GLU A 160 7.97 8.62 -14.14
C GLU A 160 7.62 7.25 -13.54
N ILE A 161 7.36 7.18 -12.22
CA ILE A 161 7.01 5.92 -11.56
C ILE A 161 5.70 5.36 -12.12
N LEU A 162 4.67 6.20 -12.27
CA LEU A 162 3.36 5.76 -12.75
C LEU A 162 3.38 5.32 -14.22
N ASP A 163 4.22 5.96 -15.05
CA ASP A 163 4.43 5.49 -16.42
C ASP A 163 5.01 4.06 -16.47
N ASN A 164 5.92 3.74 -15.55
CA ASN A 164 6.54 2.42 -15.45
C ASN A 164 5.58 1.33 -14.92
N VAL A 165 4.56 1.70 -14.13
CA VAL A 165 3.65 0.74 -13.49
C VAL A 165 2.24 0.73 -14.09
N LYS A 166 2.00 1.48 -15.14
CA LYS A 166 0.71 1.53 -15.83
C LYS A 166 0.24 0.14 -16.25
N GLY A 167 -1.04 -0.15 -16.01
CA GLY A 167 -1.64 -1.46 -16.26
C GLY A 167 -1.31 -2.54 -15.22
N ALA A 168 -0.38 -2.26 -14.31
CA ALA A 168 -0.07 -3.14 -13.17
C ALA A 168 -0.66 -2.62 -11.86
N VAL A 169 -0.88 -1.31 -11.73
CA VAL A 169 -1.48 -0.64 -10.57
C VAL A 169 -2.76 0.06 -11.02
N ASP A 170 -3.83 -0.11 -10.25
CA ASP A 170 -5.14 0.49 -10.52
C ASP A 170 -5.53 1.57 -9.52
N ILE A 171 -5.00 1.51 -8.29
CA ILE A 171 -5.37 2.40 -7.20
C ILE A 171 -4.12 2.93 -6.52
N MET A 172 -4.02 4.26 -6.43
CA MET A 172 -2.99 4.96 -5.66
C MET A 172 -3.60 5.51 -4.37
N ALA A 173 -3.02 5.16 -3.22
CA ALA A 173 -3.48 5.62 -1.90
C ALA A 173 -2.30 6.19 -1.11
N PHE A 174 -1.86 7.39 -1.45
CA PHE A 174 -0.69 8.01 -0.82
C PHE A 174 -0.87 8.22 0.68
N GLN A 175 0.18 7.90 1.46
CA GLN A 175 0.25 8.11 2.90
C GLN A 175 0.64 9.55 3.22
N ASP A 176 -0.05 10.18 4.14
CA ASP A 176 0.11 11.60 4.50
C ASP A 176 0.97 11.85 5.75
N GLY A 177 1.60 10.80 6.32
CA GLY A 177 2.29 10.89 7.61
C GLY A 177 3.51 11.81 7.65
N GLN A 178 4.08 12.15 6.51
CA GLN A 178 5.27 13.01 6.39
C GLN A 178 4.93 14.41 5.86
N VAL A 179 3.64 14.73 5.78
CA VAL A 179 3.15 15.98 5.21
C VAL A 179 2.57 16.88 6.31
N ASP A 180 2.85 18.16 6.24
CA ASP A 180 2.19 19.13 7.11
C ASP A 180 0.78 19.50 6.57
N TYR A 181 -0.10 19.93 7.48
CA TYR A 181 -1.48 20.32 7.11
C TYR A 181 -1.52 21.45 6.07
N ASN A 182 -0.52 22.34 6.08
CA ASN A 182 -0.45 23.48 5.19
C ASN A 182 -0.11 23.11 3.74
N GLU A 183 0.56 21.97 3.53
CA GLU A 183 0.99 21.53 2.19
C GLU A 183 0.19 20.32 1.68
N LEU A 184 -0.56 19.63 2.56
CA LEU A 184 -1.26 18.39 2.24
C LEU A 184 -2.17 18.50 1.02
N TYR A 185 -2.96 19.57 0.95
CA TYR A 185 -3.90 19.80 -0.15
C TYR A 185 -3.20 19.84 -1.51
N ASP A 186 -2.06 20.51 -1.61
CA ASP A 186 -1.32 20.67 -2.86
C ASP A 186 -0.77 19.34 -3.36
N TYR A 187 -0.23 18.49 -2.47
CA TYR A 187 0.19 17.12 -2.83
C TYR A 187 -0.99 16.27 -3.27
N LEU A 188 -2.12 16.34 -2.57
CA LEU A 188 -3.30 15.55 -2.94
C LEU A 188 -3.84 15.95 -4.32
N VAL A 189 -3.86 17.24 -4.65
CA VAL A 189 -4.25 17.71 -5.98
C VAL A 189 -3.35 17.15 -7.07
N ILE A 190 -2.03 17.13 -6.85
CA ILE A 190 -1.09 16.54 -7.80
C ILE A 190 -1.26 15.04 -7.90
N ASN A 191 -1.45 14.34 -6.79
CA ASN A 191 -1.70 12.90 -6.79
C ASN A 191 -2.96 12.55 -7.61
N LYS A 192 -4.03 13.33 -7.45
CA LYS A 192 -5.27 13.16 -8.24
C LYS A 192 -5.03 13.40 -9.73
N LYS A 193 -4.32 14.48 -10.07
CA LYS A 193 -3.96 14.80 -11.46
C LYS A 193 -3.15 13.68 -12.12
N LEU A 194 -2.17 13.12 -11.40
CA LEU A 194 -1.35 12.03 -11.87
C LEU A 194 -2.15 10.73 -12.03
N ALA A 195 -2.97 10.38 -11.04
CA ALA A 195 -3.83 9.21 -11.13
C ALA A 195 -4.79 9.31 -12.35
N ASP A 196 -5.40 10.46 -12.56
CA ASP A 196 -6.27 10.70 -13.73
C ASP A 196 -5.51 10.58 -15.06
N LYS A 197 -4.29 11.11 -15.13
CA LYS A 197 -3.42 10.98 -16.31
C LYS A 197 -3.19 9.54 -16.72
N TYR A 198 -3.00 8.64 -15.74
CA TYR A 198 -2.73 7.23 -15.96
C TYR A 198 -3.96 6.32 -15.85
N ASN A 199 -5.16 6.90 -15.79
CA ASN A 199 -6.43 6.18 -15.64
C ASN A 199 -6.45 5.26 -14.41
N MET A 200 -5.94 5.75 -13.30
CA MET A 200 -5.93 5.09 -11.99
C MET A 200 -6.92 5.78 -11.04
N LYS A 201 -7.43 5.03 -10.07
CA LYS A 201 -8.19 5.62 -8.97
C LYS A 201 -7.25 6.29 -7.98
N CYS A 202 -7.67 7.41 -7.42
CA CYS A 202 -6.92 8.13 -6.39
C CYS A 202 -7.64 8.05 -5.05
N TRP A 203 -7.10 7.23 -4.16
CA TRP A 203 -7.44 7.22 -2.74
C TRP A 203 -6.38 7.97 -1.96
N THR A 204 -6.60 8.18 -0.68
CA THR A 204 -5.57 8.66 0.23
C THR A 204 -5.56 7.82 1.51
N ASN A 205 -4.38 7.57 2.03
CA ASN A 205 -4.20 6.90 3.31
C ASN A 205 -3.96 7.95 4.39
N ILE A 206 -5.04 8.34 5.06
CA ILE A 206 -5.01 9.32 6.14
C ILE A 206 -4.58 8.65 7.44
N GLU A 207 -3.40 9.03 7.96
CA GLU A 207 -2.96 8.52 9.26
C GLU A 207 -3.88 9.01 10.38
N SER A 208 -4.44 8.07 11.12
CA SER A 208 -5.31 8.31 12.27
C SER A 208 -4.57 8.38 13.61
N PHE A 209 -3.26 8.50 13.57
CA PHE A 209 -2.39 8.72 14.72
C PHE A 209 -1.56 10.01 14.54
N ASP A 210 -1.08 10.57 15.65
CA ASP A 210 -0.33 11.82 15.68
C ASP A 210 1.18 11.51 15.80
N ARG A 211 1.98 12.02 14.83
CA ARG A 211 3.45 11.91 14.85
C ARG A 211 4.13 13.07 15.56
N ASP A 212 3.41 14.17 15.77
CA ASP A 212 3.94 15.42 16.37
C ASP A 212 3.98 15.40 17.91
N MET A 213 3.52 14.29 18.52
CA MET A 213 3.48 14.13 19.96
C MET A 213 4.78 13.48 20.50
N PRO A 214 5.19 13.79 21.72
CA PRO A 214 6.36 13.15 22.35
C PRO A 214 6.26 11.63 22.45
N ILE A 215 5.03 11.10 22.59
CA ILE A 215 4.72 9.67 22.49
C ILE A 215 4.22 9.43 21.08
N ARG A 216 4.96 8.64 20.31
CA ARG A 216 4.60 8.32 18.91
C ARG A 216 3.34 7.47 18.82
N PHE A 217 2.59 7.70 17.75
CA PHE A 217 1.41 6.91 17.39
C PHE A 217 0.23 6.99 18.35
N LEU A 218 0.10 8.08 19.11
CA LEU A 218 -1.15 8.39 19.82
C LEU A 218 -2.27 8.65 18.81
N PRO A 219 -3.52 8.30 19.14
CA PRO A 219 -4.65 8.66 18.29
C PRO A 219 -4.66 10.15 17.98
N ILE A 220 -4.87 10.49 16.70
CA ILE A 220 -4.94 11.89 16.25
C ILE A 220 -6.17 12.56 16.87
N LYS A 221 -6.04 13.84 17.21
CA LYS A 221 -7.18 14.66 17.62
C LYS A 221 -8.17 14.78 16.49
N TRP A 222 -9.47 14.73 16.82
CA TRP A 222 -10.55 14.78 15.84
C TRP A 222 -10.48 16.02 14.93
N GLU A 223 -10.15 17.17 15.48
CA GLU A 223 -10.00 18.43 14.74
C GLU A 223 -8.90 18.34 13.67
N LYS A 224 -7.78 17.69 14.00
CA LYS A 224 -6.68 17.45 13.06
C LYS A 224 -7.09 16.45 11.96
N LEU A 225 -7.81 15.39 12.34
CA LEU A 225 -8.34 14.42 11.36
C LEU A 225 -9.30 15.06 10.39
N LEU A 226 -10.18 15.96 10.87
CA LEU A 226 -11.11 16.71 10.03
C LEU A 226 -10.39 17.58 8.99
N LEU A 227 -9.27 18.22 9.33
CA LEU A 227 -8.47 18.98 8.38
C LEU A 227 -7.95 18.11 7.23
N LYS A 228 -7.45 16.91 7.56
CA LYS A 228 -6.99 15.94 6.54
C LYS A 228 -8.14 15.45 5.66
N LEU A 229 -9.26 15.09 6.26
CA LEU A 229 -10.46 14.65 5.54
C LEU A 229 -11.01 15.74 4.63
N ASP A 230 -11.01 17.00 5.07
CA ASP A 230 -11.45 18.12 4.23
C ASP A 230 -10.48 18.36 3.05
N ALA A 231 -9.17 18.28 3.29
CA ALA A 231 -8.18 18.36 2.22
C ALA A 231 -8.39 17.25 1.17
N ALA A 232 -8.61 16.01 1.62
CA ALA A 232 -8.87 14.87 0.75
C ALA A 232 -10.17 15.06 -0.08
N ARG A 233 -11.25 15.49 0.57
CA ARG A 233 -12.53 15.78 -0.09
C ARG A 233 -12.39 16.88 -1.14
N ARG A 234 -11.71 17.97 -0.82
CA ARG A 234 -11.50 19.13 -1.73
C ARG A 234 -10.60 18.75 -2.91
N ALA A 235 -9.62 17.89 -2.71
CA ALA A 235 -8.75 17.39 -3.77
C ALA A 235 -9.42 16.31 -4.65
N GLY A 236 -10.65 15.88 -4.31
CA GLY A 236 -11.42 14.91 -5.10
C GLY A 236 -10.96 13.46 -4.90
N MET A 237 -10.44 13.12 -3.72
CA MET A 237 -10.11 11.72 -3.40
C MET A 237 -11.36 10.85 -3.38
N GLU A 238 -11.29 9.68 -4.00
CA GLU A 238 -12.43 8.76 -4.11
C GLU A 238 -12.69 7.97 -2.81
N LYS A 239 -11.63 7.77 -2.01
CA LYS A 239 -11.64 7.15 -0.67
C LYS A 239 -10.56 7.73 0.22
N ALA A 240 -10.82 7.68 1.56
CA ALA A 240 -9.88 8.06 2.60
C ALA A 240 -9.99 7.08 3.78
#